data_0c5254a776a23ed5a6e7527f50331210
#
_entry.id   0c5254a776a23ed5a6e7527f50331210
#
_cell.length_a   1.000
_cell.length_b   1.000
_cell.length_c   1.000
_cell.angle_alpha   90.00
_cell.angle_beta   90.00
_cell.angle_gamma   90.00
#
_symmetry.space_group_name_H-M   'P 1'
#
loop_
_entity.id
_entity.type
_entity.pdbx_description
1 polymer ?
#
loop_
_entity_poly.entity_id
_entity_poly.type
_entity_poly.pdbx_seq_one_letter_code
_entity_poly.pdbx_strand_id
1 'polypeptide(L)'
;LEKDRYTSRSGGFCVSEYGAGANVTQHEDNPKQPKTAGQWHPEEWQSIVHEQAWAQLKSKPYVWATFVWVMFDFAVSTRHEGGLPGQNDKGLVTGDRKTRKDAFYFYKANWSDDPFVYITSRRFTERTNAVTHVKIYSNAPEVEALLNGESLGKINGATNGVFVWDDVKLKPGENTVEARAEHGGTNLTDSCAWNLKTAGTP
;
A
#
# COMPACT_ATOMS: atom_id res chain seq x y z
N LEU A 1 25.14 7.88 15.28
CA LEU A 1 25.56 6.77 16.18
C LEU A 1 25.41 5.38 15.56
N GLU A 2 24.36 5.07 14.82
CA GLU A 2 24.24 3.78 14.08
C GLU A 2 25.23 3.71 12.90
N LYS A 3 25.38 4.77 12.15
CA LYS A 3 26.24 4.82 10.96
C LYS A 3 27.69 4.44 11.28
N ASP A 4 28.24 4.93 12.39
CA ASP A 4 29.65 4.69 12.76
C ASP A 4 29.91 3.27 13.26
N ARG A 5 28.88 2.59 13.78
CA ARG A 5 28.98 1.22 14.26
C ARG A 5 29.09 0.18 13.14
N TYR A 6 28.52 0.46 11.97
CA TYR A 6 28.44 -0.47 10.84
C TYR A 6 29.39 -0.11 9.69
N THR A 7 29.78 1.15 9.53
CA THR A 7 30.73 1.57 8.47
C THR A 7 32.18 1.35 8.83
N SER A 8 32.52 1.14 10.11
CA SER A 8 33.89 0.84 10.56
C SER A 8 34.29 -0.63 10.34
N ARG A 9 33.38 -1.51 9.99
CA ARG A 9 33.68 -2.90 9.63
C ARG A 9 33.52 -3.06 8.12
N SER A 10 34.45 -3.70 7.47
CA SER A 10 34.57 -3.92 6.02
C SER A 10 33.48 -4.83 5.42
N GLY A 11 32.26 -4.81 5.95
CA GLY A 11 31.12 -5.59 5.48
C GLY A 11 29.86 -4.73 5.45
N GLY A 12 29.10 -4.81 4.36
CA GLY A 12 27.81 -4.13 4.24
C GLY A 12 26.80 -4.63 5.27
N PHE A 13 25.72 -3.88 5.44
CA PHE A 13 24.63 -4.20 6.35
C PHE A 13 23.44 -4.78 5.56
N CYS A 14 22.80 -5.80 6.10
CA CYS A 14 21.62 -6.44 5.55
C CYS A 14 20.47 -6.36 6.57
N VAL A 15 19.26 -6.02 6.12
CA VAL A 15 18.03 -6.14 6.92
C VAL A 15 17.39 -7.47 6.58
N SER A 16 17.49 -8.43 7.50
CA SER A 16 17.06 -9.81 7.30
C SER A 16 15.54 -9.97 7.21
N GLU A 17 14.77 -9.07 7.85
CA GLU A 17 13.32 -9.04 7.74
C GLU A 17 12.72 -7.72 8.20
N TYR A 18 11.64 -7.29 7.56
CA TYR A 18 10.79 -6.18 7.99
C TYR A 18 9.40 -6.31 7.34
N GLY A 19 8.36 -5.81 8.01
CA GLY A 19 6.99 -5.85 7.49
C GLY A 19 5.94 -5.60 8.55
N ALA A 20 4.68 -5.62 8.15
CA ALA A 20 3.51 -5.46 9.00
C ALA A 20 2.38 -6.38 8.55
N GLY A 21 1.47 -6.71 9.47
CA GLY A 21 0.27 -7.49 9.17
C GLY A 21 -0.79 -6.66 8.44
N ALA A 22 -1.59 -7.33 7.63
CA ALA A 22 -2.80 -6.78 7.02
C ALA A 22 -3.84 -7.86 6.75
N ASN A 23 -5.08 -7.58 7.14
CA ASN A 23 -6.24 -8.33 6.68
C ASN A 23 -6.95 -7.53 5.57
N VAL A 24 -7.11 -8.15 4.40
CA VAL A 24 -7.72 -7.53 3.20
C VAL A 24 -9.22 -7.21 3.35
N THR A 25 -9.83 -7.55 4.48
CA THR A 25 -11.22 -7.20 4.81
C THR A 25 -11.32 -6.14 5.91
N GLN A 26 -10.18 -5.66 6.42
CA GLN A 26 -10.11 -4.63 7.46
C GLN A 26 -9.50 -3.37 6.88
N HIS A 27 -10.22 -2.27 7.00
CA HIS A 27 -9.85 -1.00 6.35
C HIS A 27 -10.09 0.18 7.27
N GLU A 28 -9.24 1.20 7.15
CA GLU A 28 -9.36 2.45 7.91
C GLU A 28 -8.70 3.60 7.13
N ASP A 29 -9.36 4.75 7.03
CA ASP A 29 -8.85 5.94 6.35
C ASP A 29 -7.65 6.48 7.08
N ASN A 30 -6.82 6.64 7.55
CA ASN A 30 -5.72 7.14 8.35
C ASN A 30 -5.44 6.25 9.58
N PRO A 31 -5.10 4.97 9.38
CA PRO A 31 -4.91 4.05 10.48
C PRO A 31 -3.75 4.47 11.38
N LYS A 32 -3.96 4.32 12.68
CA LYS A 32 -2.89 4.37 13.67
C LYS A 32 -2.24 2.99 13.78
N GLN A 33 -1.02 2.96 14.32
CA GLN A 33 -0.31 1.70 14.54
C GLN A 33 -1.17 0.72 15.37
N PRO A 34 -1.57 -0.40 14.79
CA PRO A 34 -2.32 -1.43 15.51
C PRO A 34 -1.40 -2.21 16.46
N LYS A 35 -1.99 -2.94 17.39
CA LYS A 35 -1.23 -3.91 18.21
C LYS A 35 -0.76 -5.04 17.29
N THR A 36 0.55 -5.33 17.30
CA THR A 36 1.19 -6.32 16.41
C THR A 36 0.58 -7.72 16.49
N ALA A 37 0.11 -8.14 17.66
CA ALA A 37 -0.62 -9.40 17.87
C ALA A 37 -2.14 -9.17 18.03
N GLY A 38 -2.65 -8.04 17.53
CA GLY A 38 -4.05 -7.64 17.64
C GLY A 38 -4.94 -8.31 16.60
N GLN A 39 -6.25 -8.12 16.79
CA GLN A 39 -7.27 -8.63 15.88
C GLN A 39 -7.59 -7.66 14.73
N TRP A 40 -7.09 -6.42 14.80
CA TRP A 40 -7.35 -5.36 13.84
C TRP A 40 -6.06 -4.96 13.15
N HIS A 41 -5.92 -5.33 11.87
CA HIS A 41 -4.79 -5.00 11.01
C HIS A 41 -5.30 -4.45 9.68
N PRO A 42 -5.67 -3.16 9.62
CA PRO A 42 -6.16 -2.55 8.37
C PRO A 42 -5.08 -2.57 7.29
N GLU A 43 -5.48 -2.87 6.07
CA GLU A 43 -4.56 -3.04 4.94
C GLU A 43 -3.75 -1.78 4.66
N GLU A 44 -4.35 -0.61 4.88
CA GLU A 44 -3.72 0.69 4.71
C GLU A 44 -2.51 0.88 5.64
N TRP A 45 -2.55 0.28 6.86
CA TRP A 45 -1.41 0.32 7.77
C TRP A 45 -0.20 -0.44 7.23
N GLN A 46 -0.40 -1.60 6.64
CA GLN A 46 0.68 -2.36 6.02
C GLN A 46 1.37 -1.52 4.95
N SER A 47 0.60 -0.87 4.08
CA SER A 47 1.11 0.02 3.03
C SER A 47 1.99 1.14 3.61
N ILE A 48 1.52 1.84 4.65
CA ILE A 48 2.27 2.91 5.32
C ILE A 48 3.61 2.40 5.86
N VAL A 49 3.61 1.24 6.54
CA VAL A 49 4.84 0.66 7.10
C VAL A 49 5.86 0.34 6.01
N HIS A 50 5.42 -0.27 4.91
CA HIS A 50 6.31 -0.63 3.81
C HIS A 50 6.84 0.60 3.07
N GLU A 51 6.01 1.61 2.84
CA GLU A 51 6.43 2.90 2.25
C GLU A 51 7.51 3.57 3.10
N GLN A 52 7.30 3.66 4.42
CA GLN A 52 8.24 4.29 5.34
C GLN A 52 9.54 3.49 5.49
N ALA A 53 9.43 2.17 5.63
CA ALA A 53 10.61 1.31 5.75
C ALA A 53 11.48 1.38 4.50
N TRP A 54 10.89 1.27 3.30
CA TRP A 54 11.62 1.34 2.05
C TRP A 54 12.28 2.72 1.84
N ALA A 55 11.58 3.81 2.13
CA ALA A 55 12.14 5.16 2.04
C ALA A 55 13.38 5.33 2.93
N GLN A 56 13.35 4.78 4.14
CA GLN A 56 14.50 4.79 5.05
C GLN A 56 15.65 3.88 4.57
N LEU A 57 15.33 2.65 4.15
CA LEU A 57 16.33 1.67 3.74
C LEU A 57 17.04 2.08 2.45
N LYS A 58 16.28 2.52 1.44
CA LYS A 58 16.80 3.00 0.15
C LYS A 58 17.76 4.18 0.31
N SER A 59 17.56 5.02 1.32
CA SER A 59 18.41 6.20 1.57
C SER A 59 19.78 5.86 2.18
N LYS A 60 20.03 4.62 2.59
CA LYS A 60 21.23 4.19 3.32
C LYS A 60 22.19 3.42 2.42
N PRO A 61 23.29 4.04 1.94
CA PRO A 61 24.19 3.41 0.97
C PRO A 61 24.97 2.21 1.53
N TYR A 62 24.97 2.02 2.84
CA TYR A 62 25.60 0.87 3.50
C TYR A 62 24.67 -0.35 3.65
N VAL A 63 23.37 -0.21 3.31
CA VAL A 63 22.41 -1.32 3.25
C VAL A 63 22.50 -1.93 1.85
N TRP A 64 23.04 -3.14 1.76
CA TRP A 64 23.23 -3.83 0.48
C TRP A 64 22.10 -4.81 0.16
N ALA A 65 21.32 -5.25 1.15
CA ALA A 65 20.17 -6.11 0.94
C ALA A 65 19.09 -5.85 2.00
N THR A 66 17.83 -6.06 1.59
CA THR A 66 16.66 -6.01 2.45
C THR A 66 15.70 -7.12 2.07
N PHE A 67 15.07 -7.75 3.07
CA PHE A 67 14.12 -8.83 2.85
C PHE A 67 12.79 -8.50 3.52
N VAL A 68 11.73 -8.49 2.72
CA VAL A 68 10.37 -8.28 3.22
C VAL A 68 9.89 -9.54 3.95
N TRP A 69 9.38 -9.38 5.15
CA TRP A 69 8.64 -10.41 5.85
C TRP A 69 7.14 -10.16 5.71
N VAL A 70 6.43 -10.85 4.81
CA VAL A 70 6.87 -11.95 3.98
C VAL A 70 6.08 -11.94 2.66
N MET A 71 6.41 -12.79 1.70
CA MET A 71 5.68 -12.81 0.42
C MET A 71 4.24 -13.28 0.57
N PHE A 72 3.98 -14.28 1.41
CA PHE A 72 2.67 -14.89 1.57
C PHE A 72 2.25 -14.99 3.02
N ASP A 73 0.97 -14.76 3.30
CA ASP A 73 0.38 -15.20 4.57
C ASP A 73 0.54 -16.72 4.72
N PHE A 74 0.73 -17.20 5.94
CA PHE A 74 0.96 -18.62 6.19
C PHE A 74 0.39 -19.09 7.52
N ALA A 75 0.15 -20.39 7.64
CA ALA A 75 -0.43 -20.99 8.83
C ALA A 75 0.55 -20.97 10.00
N VAL A 76 0.06 -20.51 11.17
CA VAL A 76 0.74 -20.56 12.47
C VAL A 76 -0.30 -20.83 13.55
N SER A 77 -0.40 -22.06 14.02
CA SER A 77 -1.49 -22.51 14.90
C SER A 77 -1.69 -21.69 16.17
N THR A 78 -0.63 -21.05 16.67
CA THR A 78 -0.65 -20.25 17.91
C THR A 78 -0.97 -18.77 17.69
N ARG A 79 -1.12 -18.32 16.44
CA ARG A 79 -1.39 -16.90 16.11
C ARG A 79 -2.86 -16.66 15.82
N HIS A 80 -3.32 -15.46 16.17
CA HIS A 80 -4.68 -14.96 15.91
C HIS A 80 -4.61 -13.49 15.50
N GLU A 81 -3.69 -13.15 14.60
CA GLU A 81 -3.42 -11.78 14.17
C GLU A 81 -4.43 -11.37 13.06
N GLY A 82 -4.80 -10.09 13.01
CA GLY A 82 -5.69 -9.55 11.99
C GLY A 82 -7.09 -10.19 11.94
N GLY A 83 -7.56 -10.77 13.04
CA GLY A 83 -8.85 -11.49 13.05
C GLY A 83 -8.86 -12.83 12.31
N LEU A 84 -7.69 -13.37 11.95
CA LEU A 84 -7.51 -14.62 11.21
C LEU A 84 -6.89 -15.70 12.12
N PRO A 85 -7.70 -16.57 12.76
CA PRO A 85 -7.18 -17.61 13.65
C PRO A 85 -6.21 -18.57 12.94
N GLY A 86 -5.09 -18.87 13.58
CA GLY A 86 -4.11 -19.82 13.06
C GLY A 86 -3.30 -19.29 11.86
N GLN A 87 -3.21 -17.97 11.69
CA GLN A 87 -2.54 -17.37 10.53
C GLN A 87 -1.59 -16.24 10.92
N ASN A 88 -0.47 -16.14 10.22
CA ASN A 88 0.38 -14.96 10.14
C ASN A 88 -0.08 -14.16 8.91
N ASP A 89 -0.49 -12.92 9.12
CA ASP A 89 -1.07 -12.04 8.09
C ASP A 89 -0.09 -11.02 7.50
N LYS A 90 1.22 -11.24 7.68
CA LYS A 90 2.27 -10.30 7.21
C LYS A 90 2.65 -10.47 5.74
N GLY A 91 1.98 -11.38 5.02
CA GLY A 91 2.20 -11.56 3.59
C GLY A 91 1.85 -10.32 2.76
N LEU A 92 2.59 -10.11 1.68
CA LEU A 92 2.19 -9.20 0.61
C LEU A 92 1.06 -9.79 -0.25
N VAL A 93 0.85 -11.09 -0.13
CA VAL A 93 -0.19 -11.87 -0.83
C VAL A 93 -0.87 -12.77 0.19
N THR A 94 -2.18 -12.95 0.06
CA THR A 94 -2.96 -13.82 0.95
C THR A 94 -2.48 -15.28 0.90
N GLY A 95 -2.75 -16.04 1.96
CA GLY A 95 -2.31 -17.42 2.11
C GLY A 95 -2.81 -18.37 1.00
N ASP A 96 -3.98 -18.10 0.43
CA ASP A 96 -4.55 -18.82 -0.71
C ASP A 96 -3.96 -18.42 -2.08
N ARG A 97 -3.04 -17.45 -2.10
CA ARG A 97 -2.36 -16.90 -3.28
C ARG A 97 -3.24 -16.08 -4.23
N LYS A 98 -4.49 -15.81 -3.90
CA LYS A 98 -5.44 -15.16 -4.81
C LYS A 98 -5.39 -13.65 -4.79
N THR A 99 -5.11 -13.05 -3.62
CA THR A 99 -5.15 -11.60 -3.46
C THR A 99 -3.75 -11.05 -3.20
N ARG A 100 -3.28 -10.19 -4.10
CA ARG A 100 -2.14 -9.31 -3.85
C ARG A 100 -2.63 -8.12 -3.06
N LYS A 101 -2.04 -7.89 -1.88
CA LYS A 101 -2.36 -6.74 -1.03
C LYS A 101 -1.76 -5.46 -1.62
N ASP A 102 -2.22 -4.30 -1.16
CA ASP A 102 -1.75 -3.01 -1.69
C ASP A 102 -0.23 -2.86 -1.62
N ALA A 103 0.39 -3.28 -0.50
CA ALA A 103 1.83 -3.25 -0.33
C ALA A 103 2.62 -4.09 -1.36
N PHE A 104 2.03 -5.13 -1.98
CA PHE A 104 2.63 -5.82 -3.10
C PHE A 104 2.87 -4.87 -4.28
N TYR A 105 1.88 -4.04 -4.61
CA TYR A 105 1.97 -3.09 -5.72
C TYR A 105 2.92 -1.93 -5.43
N PHE A 106 3.10 -1.57 -4.14
CA PHE A 106 4.17 -0.64 -3.75
C PHE A 106 5.55 -1.18 -4.15
N TYR A 107 5.84 -2.45 -3.87
CA TYR A 107 7.12 -3.05 -4.30
C TYR A 107 7.19 -3.25 -5.80
N LYS A 108 6.09 -3.55 -6.48
CA LYS A 108 6.06 -3.58 -7.93
C LYS A 108 6.45 -2.22 -8.53
N ALA A 109 5.99 -1.12 -7.95
CA ALA A 109 6.35 0.23 -8.39
C ALA A 109 7.85 0.56 -8.23
N ASN A 110 8.52 -0.08 -7.26
CA ASN A 110 9.91 0.21 -6.93
C ASN A 110 10.92 -0.81 -7.47
N TRP A 111 10.48 -2.03 -7.79
CA TRP A 111 11.37 -3.16 -8.09
C TRP A 111 11.10 -3.83 -9.44
N SER A 112 10.08 -3.40 -10.17
CA SER A 112 9.75 -3.96 -11.49
C SER A 112 9.78 -2.89 -12.57
N ASP A 113 10.28 -3.26 -13.74
CA ASP A 113 10.25 -2.42 -14.93
C ASP A 113 8.95 -2.61 -15.74
N ASP A 114 8.11 -3.61 -15.38
CA ASP A 114 6.82 -3.81 -16.04
C ASP A 114 5.90 -2.60 -15.81
N PRO A 115 5.47 -1.88 -16.87
CA PRO A 115 4.59 -0.74 -16.73
C PRO A 115 3.26 -1.10 -16.07
N PHE A 116 2.84 -0.33 -15.06
CA PHE A 116 1.53 -0.51 -14.44
C PHE A 116 1.07 0.74 -13.69
N VAL A 117 -0.21 0.79 -13.38
CA VAL A 117 -0.85 1.74 -12.46
C VAL A 117 -1.83 0.96 -11.58
N TYR A 118 -1.93 1.31 -10.29
CA TYR A 118 -2.78 0.60 -9.33
C TYR A 118 -3.33 1.55 -8.26
N ILE A 119 -4.64 1.61 -8.14
CA ILE A 119 -5.35 2.38 -7.10
C ILE A 119 -5.36 1.56 -5.80
N THR A 120 -4.80 2.13 -4.73
CA THR A 120 -4.79 1.50 -3.40
C THR A 120 -6.15 1.62 -2.72
N SER A 121 -6.32 0.93 -1.58
CA SER A 121 -7.57 0.93 -0.79
C SER A 121 -8.82 0.59 -1.63
N ARG A 122 -8.63 -0.12 -2.72
CA ARG A 122 -9.72 -0.50 -3.64
C ARG A 122 -10.70 -1.49 -3.01
N ARG A 123 -10.27 -2.25 -1.99
CA ARG A 123 -11.10 -3.17 -1.20
C ARG A 123 -11.88 -2.48 -0.09
N PHE A 124 -11.49 -1.28 0.26
CA PHE A 124 -12.24 -0.40 1.16
C PHE A 124 -13.41 0.24 0.39
N THR A 125 -14.35 -0.59 -0.05
CA THR A 125 -15.46 -0.15 -0.89
C THR A 125 -16.49 0.69 -0.14
N GLU A 126 -16.74 0.38 1.13
CA GLU A 126 -17.73 1.09 1.98
C GLU A 126 -17.04 2.22 2.75
N ARG A 127 -17.22 3.44 2.30
CA ARG A 127 -16.63 4.64 2.91
C ARG A 127 -17.61 5.31 3.86
N THR A 128 -17.09 5.80 4.98
CA THR A 128 -17.86 6.56 5.99
C THR A 128 -17.47 8.03 6.03
N ASN A 129 -16.28 8.36 5.54
CA ASN A 129 -15.77 9.73 5.48
C ASN A 129 -16.02 10.32 4.09
N ALA A 130 -16.69 11.46 4.05
CA ALA A 130 -16.94 12.19 2.81
C ALA A 130 -15.67 12.82 2.21
N VAL A 131 -14.64 13.01 3.02
CA VAL A 131 -13.32 13.50 2.59
C VAL A 131 -12.31 12.41 2.84
N THR A 132 -11.57 12.04 1.80
CA THR A 132 -10.56 10.99 1.84
C THR A 132 -9.36 11.39 0.98
N HIS A 133 -8.42 10.48 0.77
CA HIS A 133 -7.36 10.63 -0.22
C HIS A 133 -7.48 9.55 -1.30
N VAL A 134 -7.00 9.86 -2.48
CA VAL A 134 -6.73 8.87 -3.54
C VAL A 134 -5.23 8.64 -3.58
N LYS A 135 -4.80 7.39 -3.35
CA LYS A 135 -3.40 6.99 -3.43
C LYS A 135 -3.23 5.93 -4.52
N ILE A 136 -2.23 6.14 -5.38
CA ILE A 136 -1.95 5.29 -6.53
C ILE A 136 -0.48 4.87 -6.48
N TYR A 137 -0.22 3.60 -6.75
CA TYR A 137 1.14 3.09 -6.99
C TYR A 137 1.37 2.91 -8.48
N SER A 138 2.50 3.43 -8.96
CA SER A 138 2.90 3.29 -10.36
C SER A 138 4.41 3.48 -10.51
N ASN A 139 4.99 2.84 -11.52
CA ASN A 139 6.34 3.12 -12.00
C ASN A 139 6.36 4.11 -13.19
N ALA A 140 5.20 4.66 -13.58
CA ALA A 140 5.12 5.70 -14.58
C ALA A 140 5.66 7.06 -14.07
N PRO A 141 6.20 7.90 -14.94
CA PRO A 141 6.73 9.23 -14.56
C PRO A 141 5.62 10.22 -14.17
N GLU A 142 4.42 10.07 -14.72
CA GLU A 142 3.25 10.90 -14.46
C GLU A 142 2.01 10.02 -14.32
N VAL A 143 1.14 10.38 -13.37
CA VAL A 143 -0.17 9.74 -13.18
C VAL A 143 -1.24 10.81 -13.06
N GLU A 144 -2.38 10.60 -13.71
CA GLU A 144 -3.62 11.37 -13.55
C GLU A 144 -4.62 10.51 -12.75
N ALA A 145 -5.25 11.11 -11.74
CA ALA A 145 -6.40 10.54 -11.07
C ALA A 145 -7.68 11.24 -11.48
N LEU A 146 -8.78 10.48 -11.56
CA LEU A 146 -10.11 11.02 -11.82
C LEU A 146 -11.08 10.50 -10.77
N LEU A 147 -12.06 11.34 -10.42
CA LEU A 147 -13.21 10.96 -9.58
C LEU A 147 -14.49 11.23 -10.35
N ASN A 148 -15.30 10.21 -10.56
CA ASN A 148 -16.56 10.30 -11.30
C ASN A 148 -16.41 10.92 -12.70
N GLY A 149 -15.26 10.65 -13.36
CA GLY A 149 -14.91 11.19 -14.67
C GLY A 149 -14.28 12.59 -14.67
N GLU A 150 -14.24 13.27 -13.52
CA GLU A 150 -13.60 14.58 -13.37
C GLU A 150 -12.13 14.42 -12.94
N SER A 151 -11.20 15.10 -13.63
CA SER A 151 -9.78 15.02 -13.30
C SER A 151 -9.47 15.70 -11.96
N LEU A 152 -8.76 14.98 -11.10
CA LEU A 152 -8.16 15.51 -9.86
C LEU A 152 -6.81 16.17 -10.13
N GLY A 153 -6.36 16.18 -11.38
CA GLY A 153 -5.06 16.67 -11.81
C GLY A 153 -4.02 15.56 -11.96
N LYS A 154 -2.85 15.98 -12.46
CA LYS A 154 -1.71 15.12 -12.72
C LYS A 154 -0.61 15.36 -11.69
N ILE A 155 0.07 14.29 -11.28
CA ILE A 155 1.26 14.36 -10.44
C ILE A 155 2.44 13.80 -11.23
N ASN A 156 3.55 14.54 -11.24
CA ASN A 156 4.79 14.15 -11.89
C ASN A 156 5.87 13.82 -10.86
N GLY A 157 6.68 12.82 -11.15
CA GLY A 157 7.91 12.55 -10.39
C GLY A 157 7.68 12.15 -8.94
N ALA A 158 6.64 11.37 -8.66
CA ALA A 158 6.31 10.94 -7.30
C ALA A 158 7.43 10.11 -6.66
N THR A 159 7.69 10.37 -5.39
CA THR A 159 8.72 9.66 -4.64
C THR A 159 8.31 8.21 -4.40
N ASN A 160 9.21 7.28 -4.75
CA ASN A 160 9.01 5.84 -4.60
C ASN A 160 7.73 5.30 -5.27
N GLY A 161 7.29 5.93 -6.37
CA GLY A 161 6.11 5.47 -7.10
C GLY A 161 4.78 5.63 -6.34
N VAL A 162 4.72 6.55 -5.38
CA VAL A 162 3.53 6.84 -4.57
C VAL A 162 2.95 8.19 -4.96
N PHE A 163 1.77 8.18 -5.56
CA PHE A 163 1.05 9.36 -6.02
C PHE A 163 -0.17 9.57 -5.10
N VAL A 164 -0.34 10.76 -4.52
CA VAL A 164 -1.40 11.03 -3.54
C VAL A 164 -2.13 12.33 -3.87
N TRP A 165 -3.44 12.26 -3.93
CA TRP A 165 -4.36 13.40 -3.98
C TRP A 165 -5.10 13.45 -2.67
N ASP A 166 -4.84 14.48 -1.87
CA ASP A 166 -5.49 14.72 -0.58
C ASP A 166 -6.81 15.48 -0.74
N ASP A 167 -7.62 15.49 0.31
CA ASP A 167 -8.88 16.24 0.42
C ASP A 167 -9.90 15.95 -0.70
N VAL A 168 -9.89 14.72 -1.21
CA VAL A 168 -10.81 14.27 -2.25
C VAL A 168 -12.21 14.09 -1.67
N LYS A 169 -13.20 14.78 -2.25
CA LYS A 169 -14.58 14.80 -1.76
C LYS A 169 -15.45 13.81 -2.50
N LEU A 170 -15.87 12.76 -1.80
CA LEU A 170 -16.81 11.78 -2.31
C LEU A 170 -18.25 12.33 -2.28
N LYS A 171 -19.05 12.02 -3.29
CA LYS A 171 -20.50 12.23 -3.25
C LYS A 171 -21.18 11.06 -2.53
N PRO A 172 -22.35 11.26 -1.93
CA PRO A 172 -23.16 10.16 -1.39
C PRO A 172 -23.44 9.08 -2.43
N GLY A 173 -23.37 7.81 -2.02
CA GLY A 173 -23.52 6.67 -2.90
C GLY A 173 -22.22 6.33 -3.65
N GLU A 174 -22.38 5.75 -4.85
CA GLU A 174 -21.28 5.24 -5.64
C GLU A 174 -20.39 6.36 -6.22
N ASN A 175 -19.09 6.17 -6.10
CA ASN A 175 -18.03 6.99 -6.70
C ASN A 175 -17.08 6.08 -7.47
N THR A 176 -16.79 6.44 -8.70
CA THR A 176 -15.77 5.77 -9.51
C THR A 176 -14.46 6.53 -9.41
N VAL A 177 -13.40 5.83 -9.02
CA VAL A 177 -12.03 6.34 -9.03
C VAL A 177 -11.31 5.71 -10.22
N GLU A 178 -10.67 6.53 -11.03
CA GLU A 178 -9.87 6.09 -12.18
C GLU A 178 -8.43 6.60 -12.05
N ALA A 179 -7.49 5.82 -12.57
CA ALA A 179 -6.10 6.19 -12.73
C ALA A 179 -5.69 6.05 -14.20
N ARG A 180 -4.94 7.00 -14.72
CA ARG A 180 -4.40 7.00 -16.09
C ARG A 180 -2.93 7.36 -16.04
N ALA A 181 -2.12 6.65 -16.82
CA ALA A 181 -0.70 6.93 -16.97
C ALA A 181 -0.21 6.47 -18.35
N GLU A 182 0.97 6.92 -18.71
CA GLU A 182 1.70 6.39 -19.87
C GLU A 182 3.12 6.06 -19.42
N HIS A 183 3.61 4.88 -19.81
CA HIS A 183 4.97 4.47 -19.53
C HIS A 183 5.52 3.65 -20.70
N GLY A 184 6.65 4.11 -21.26
CA GLY A 184 7.32 3.42 -22.36
C GLY A 184 6.44 3.23 -23.61
N GLY A 185 5.58 4.18 -23.93
CA GLY A 185 4.64 4.11 -25.04
C GLY A 185 3.40 3.27 -24.79
N THR A 186 3.21 2.77 -23.54
CA THR A 186 2.05 1.99 -23.14
C THR A 186 1.09 2.85 -22.34
N ASN A 187 -0.17 2.93 -22.78
CA ASN A 187 -1.24 3.54 -22.00
C ASN A 187 -1.72 2.59 -20.90
N LEU A 188 -1.74 3.09 -19.68
CA LEU A 188 -2.08 2.35 -18.46
C LEU A 188 -3.34 2.94 -17.85
N THR A 189 -4.27 2.07 -17.46
CA THR A 189 -5.49 2.47 -16.76
C THR A 189 -5.80 1.51 -15.63
N ASP A 190 -6.40 2.02 -14.56
CA ASP A 190 -6.98 1.24 -13.48
C ASP A 190 -8.24 1.93 -12.98
N SER A 191 -9.18 1.18 -12.41
CA SER A 191 -10.40 1.74 -11.83
C SER A 191 -10.91 0.92 -10.65
N CYS A 192 -11.60 1.58 -9.73
CA CYS A 192 -12.36 0.94 -8.66
C CYS A 192 -13.57 1.79 -8.28
N ALA A 193 -14.51 1.20 -7.54
CA ALA A 193 -15.69 1.86 -7.03
C ALA A 193 -15.64 1.96 -5.50
N TRP A 194 -15.99 3.13 -4.96
CA TRP A 194 -16.21 3.37 -3.53
C TRP A 194 -17.63 3.86 -3.31
N ASN A 195 -18.26 3.39 -2.25
CA ASN A 195 -19.62 3.77 -1.88
C ASN A 195 -19.61 4.57 -0.57
N LEU A 196 -19.92 5.87 -0.64
CA LEU A 196 -20.04 6.69 0.56
C LEU A 196 -21.40 6.45 1.21
N LYS A 197 -21.39 5.82 2.39
CA LYS A 197 -22.60 5.67 3.21
C LYS A 197 -23.09 7.01 3.72
N THR A 198 -24.36 7.32 3.49
CA THR A 198 -25.01 8.45 4.14
C THR A 198 -25.45 8.06 5.55
N ALA A 199 -25.30 8.96 6.51
CA ALA A 199 -25.85 8.76 7.85
C ALA A 199 -27.37 8.59 7.72
N GLY A 200 -27.89 7.39 7.96
CA GLY A 200 -29.33 7.11 7.92
C GLY A 200 -29.79 6.04 6.94
N THR A 201 -28.89 5.40 6.18
CA THR A 201 -29.26 4.21 5.41
C THR A 201 -28.97 2.95 6.25
N PRO A 202 -30.01 2.16 6.60
CA PRO A 202 -29.87 0.95 7.40
C PRO A 202 -29.05 -0.15 6.69
#